data_a6c8f8d04813c56ff17f2eecaa18ca0b
#
_entry.id   a6c8f8d04813c56ff17f2eecaa18ca0b
#
_cell.length_a   1.000
_cell.length_b   1.000
_cell.length_c   1.000
_cell.angle_alpha   90.00
_cell.angle_beta   90.00
_cell.angle_gamma   90.00
#
_symmetry.space_group_name_H-M   'P 1'
#
loop_
_entity.id
_entity.type
_entity.pdbx_description
1 polymer ?
#
loop_
_entity_poly.entity_id
_entity_poly.type
_entity_poly.pdbx_seq_one_letter_code
_entity_poly.pdbx_strand_id
1 'polypeptide(L)'
;LDPFYKKYLDAGGIPVIGSYRVPDSALVQAWRIVSFMMEGLPADVKGQMIGTGLRVGVMARYEGTTDIPEHKYLESDTSLNWDVRARGLGGDMNLPLTTCAEENLLCYQIDKYHAEDILVHEFAHSIHLVGIEPINPGFNDTLESLFAKVIDEGKYTNTYALTDIYEYWAEGVQNWFNVNAEVERPDGKHNQLNTRKELEQYDPRLYNLLSKYFLPVEESPSCHCMENQFSPPLH
;
A
#
# COMPACT_ATOMS: atom_id res chain seq x y z
N LEU A 1 -19.66 7.70 9.77
CA LEU A 1 -19.35 6.41 9.16
C LEU A 1 -20.63 5.69 8.74
N ASP A 2 -20.56 4.96 7.62
CA ASP A 2 -21.67 4.10 7.18
C ASP A 2 -21.98 3.03 8.24
N PRO A 3 -23.26 2.62 8.43
CA PRO A 3 -23.64 1.53 9.34
C PRO A 3 -22.99 0.16 9.03
N PHE A 4 -22.41 -0.03 7.86
CA PHE A 4 -21.62 -1.20 7.51
C PHE A 4 -20.45 -1.41 8.49
N TYR A 5 -19.77 -0.34 8.87
CA TYR A 5 -18.62 -0.39 9.76
C TYR A 5 -19.04 -0.61 11.21
N LYS A 6 -18.53 -1.67 11.82
CA LYS A 6 -18.84 -2.09 13.20
C LYS A 6 -17.61 -2.13 14.10
N LYS A 7 -16.42 -2.03 13.50
CA LYS A 7 -15.14 -2.08 14.22
C LYS A 7 -14.31 -0.86 13.87
N TYR A 8 -13.56 -0.39 14.86
CA TYR A 8 -12.79 0.85 14.77
C TYR A 8 -11.55 0.77 15.66
N LEU A 9 -10.42 1.22 15.14
CA LEU A 9 -9.22 1.58 15.88
C LEU A 9 -8.71 2.93 15.37
N ASP A 10 -8.06 3.71 16.22
CA ASP A 10 -7.45 4.99 15.84
C ASP A 10 -5.94 4.83 15.67
N ALA A 11 -5.44 5.07 14.46
CA ALA A 11 -4.02 5.06 14.13
C ALA A 11 -3.48 6.49 14.06
N GLY A 12 -3.46 7.18 15.21
CA GLY A 12 -2.91 8.54 15.29
C GLY A 12 -3.73 9.58 14.53
N GLY A 13 -5.05 9.47 14.54
CA GLY A 13 -5.99 10.32 13.82
C GLY A 13 -6.48 9.74 12.50
N ILE A 14 -5.96 8.60 12.04
CA ILE A 14 -6.44 7.85 10.88
C ILE A 14 -7.32 6.70 11.38
N PRO A 15 -8.64 6.72 11.14
CA PRO A 15 -9.54 5.62 11.46
C PRO A 15 -9.20 4.36 10.68
N VAL A 16 -9.00 3.24 11.37
CA VAL A 16 -8.95 1.89 10.79
C VAL A 16 -10.28 1.22 11.11
N ILE A 17 -11.04 0.88 10.09
CA ILE A 17 -12.45 0.47 10.20
C ILE A 17 -12.71 -0.84 9.46
N GLY A 18 -13.72 -1.57 9.90
CA GLY A 18 -14.16 -2.79 9.25
C GLY A 18 -15.59 -3.18 9.61
N SER A 19 -16.16 -4.10 8.84
CA SER A 19 -17.43 -4.69 9.15
C SER A 19 -17.34 -5.59 10.41
N TYR A 20 -18.46 -6.11 10.88
CA TYR A 20 -18.45 -7.12 11.96
C TYR A 20 -17.74 -8.43 11.59
N ARG A 21 -17.58 -8.70 10.27
CA ARG A 21 -16.95 -9.92 9.75
C ARG A 21 -15.43 -9.89 9.81
N VAL A 22 -14.85 -8.69 9.82
CA VAL A 22 -13.39 -8.53 9.89
C VAL A 22 -12.89 -9.05 11.24
N PRO A 23 -11.93 -10.00 11.30
CA PRO A 23 -11.37 -10.46 12.57
C PRO A 23 -10.59 -9.33 13.25
N ASP A 24 -10.62 -9.30 14.59
CA ASP A 24 -9.93 -8.27 15.36
C ASP A 24 -8.42 -8.25 15.08
N SER A 25 -7.83 -9.43 14.82
CA SER A 25 -6.42 -9.56 14.45
C SER A 25 -6.07 -8.80 13.17
N ALA A 26 -6.93 -8.84 12.13
CA ALA A 26 -6.72 -8.09 10.89
C ALA A 26 -6.82 -6.58 11.13
N LEU A 27 -7.81 -6.15 11.92
CA LEU A 27 -7.95 -4.73 12.26
C LEU A 27 -6.75 -4.21 13.05
N VAL A 28 -6.26 -4.99 14.03
CA VAL A 28 -5.05 -4.66 14.81
C VAL A 28 -3.81 -4.64 13.91
N GLN A 29 -3.70 -5.57 12.97
CA GLN A 29 -2.58 -5.61 12.04
C GLN A 29 -2.56 -4.38 11.12
N ALA A 30 -3.70 -4.02 10.54
CA ALA A 30 -3.84 -2.80 9.75
C ALA A 30 -3.51 -1.55 10.58
N TRP A 31 -3.98 -1.48 11.81
CA TRP A 31 -3.66 -0.40 12.74
C TRP A 31 -2.15 -0.28 12.99
N ARG A 32 -1.45 -1.41 13.18
CA ARG A 32 0.02 -1.42 13.38
C ARG A 32 0.75 -0.86 12.16
N ILE A 33 0.40 -1.34 10.96
CA ILE A 33 1.03 -0.93 9.70
C ILE A 33 0.81 0.56 9.47
N VAL A 34 -0.42 1.06 9.59
CA VAL A 34 -0.75 2.48 9.41
C VAL A 34 0.00 3.34 10.43
N SER A 35 -0.05 2.98 11.72
CA SER A 35 0.66 3.70 12.78
C SER A 35 2.16 3.78 12.51
N PHE A 36 2.75 2.68 12.08
CA PHE A 36 4.16 2.58 11.74
C PHE A 36 4.54 3.46 10.54
N MET A 37 3.75 3.43 9.45
CA MET A 37 4.00 4.28 8.29
C MET A 37 3.83 5.78 8.61
N MET A 38 2.90 6.10 9.50
CA MET A 38 2.64 7.47 9.95
C MET A 38 3.77 8.03 10.83
N GLU A 39 4.56 7.20 11.50
CA GLU A 39 5.50 7.66 12.53
C GLU A 39 6.51 8.70 12.00
N GLY A 40 7.10 8.42 10.84
CA GLY A 40 8.12 9.28 10.20
C GLY A 40 7.58 10.43 9.36
N LEU A 41 6.28 10.47 9.06
CA LEU A 41 5.73 11.49 8.18
C LEU A 41 5.85 12.89 8.77
N PRO A 42 6.12 13.91 7.93
CA PRO A 42 6.05 15.33 8.34
C PRO A 42 4.69 15.68 8.95
N ALA A 43 4.71 16.59 9.94
CA ALA A 43 3.50 16.93 10.69
C ALA A 43 2.40 17.59 9.83
N ASP A 44 2.77 18.35 8.83
CA ASP A 44 1.87 18.97 7.85
C ASP A 44 1.21 17.93 6.95
N VAL A 45 1.95 16.92 6.48
CA VAL A 45 1.42 15.79 5.72
C VAL A 45 0.39 15.02 6.57
N LYS A 46 0.75 14.66 7.81
CA LYS A 46 -0.20 14.02 8.75
C LYS A 46 -1.45 14.87 8.96
N GLY A 47 -1.26 16.17 9.22
CA GLY A 47 -2.35 17.12 9.43
C GLY A 47 -3.28 17.20 8.23
N GLN A 48 -2.73 17.18 6.99
CA GLN A 48 -3.49 17.17 5.75
C GLN A 48 -4.32 15.88 5.63
N MET A 49 -3.72 14.71 5.82
CA MET A 49 -4.41 13.42 5.74
C MET A 49 -5.56 13.32 6.75
N ILE A 50 -5.32 13.73 8.00
CA ILE A 50 -6.32 13.74 9.07
C ILE A 50 -7.43 14.76 8.76
N GLY A 51 -7.05 15.98 8.34
CA GLY A 51 -7.98 17.05 8.00
C GLY A 51 -8.91 16.73 6.84
N THR A 52 -8.44 15.93 5.87
CA THR A 52 -9.24 15.42 4.75
C THR A 52 -10.18 14.29 5.18
N GLY A 53 -9.96 13.68 6.35
CA GLY A 53 -10.75 12.57 6.86
C GLY A 53 -10.37 11.23 6.23
N LEU A 54 -9.10 11.06 5.86
CA LEU A 54 -8.59 9.79 5.36
C LEU A 54 -8.85 8.65 6.36
N ARG A 55 -9.25 7.51 5.84
CA ARG A 55 -9.56 6.30 6.60
C ARG A 55 -8.92 5.08 5.94
N VAL A 56 -8.79 4.00 6.71
CA VAL A 56 -8.38 2.70 6.22
C VAL A 56 -9.49 1.70 6.48
N GLY A 57 -10.02 1.10 5.42
CA GLY A 57 -11.07 0.09 5.45
C GLY A 57 -10.49 -1.31 5.27
N VAL A 58 -10.75 -2.22 6.20
CA VAL A 58 -10.37 -3.63 6.09
C VAL A 58 -11.55 -4.42 5.55
N MET A 59 -11.34 -5.18 4.48
CA MET A 59 -12.29 -6.12 3.93
C MET A 59 -12.10 -7.49 4.57
N ALA A 60 -13.18 -8.12 5.01
CA ALA A 60 -13.13 -9.52 5.40
C ALA A 60 -12.88 -10.41 4.16
N ARG A 61 -12.30 -11.59 4.35
CA ARG A 61 -11.94 -12.51 3.25
C ARG A 61 -13.13 -12.93 2.35
N TYR A 62 -14.36 -12.82 2.86
CA TYR A 62 -15.60 -13.11 2.12
C TYR A 62 -16.33 -11.84 1.66
N GLU A 63 -15.73 -10.68 1.82
CA GLU A 63 -16.21 -9.41 1.30
C GLU A 63 -15.42 -9.05 0.06
N GLY A 64 -16.11 -8.60 -0.97
CA GLY A 64 -15.48 -8.03 -2.17
C GLY A 64 -15.19 -6.53 -1.99
N THR A 65 -14.47 -5.98 -2.92
CA THR A 65 -14.19 -4.54 -2.99
C THR A 65 -15.49 -3.74 -3.06
N THR A 66 -16.51 -4.25 -3.77
CA THR A 66 -17.81 -3.59 -3.93
C THR A 66 -18.74 -3.73 -2.74
N ASP A 67 -18.42 -4.57 -1.75
CA ASP A 67 -19.12 -4.61 -0.46
C ASP A 67 -18.80 -3.39 0.42
N ILE A 68 -17.65 -2.72 0.18
CA ILE A 68 -17.29 -1.48 0.85
C ILE A 68 -18.24 -0.36 0.35
N PRO A 69 -18.97 0.32 1.25
CA PRO A 69 -19.99 1.31 0.85
C PRO A 69 -19.47 2.38 -0.10
N GLU A 70 -18.27 2.90 0.14
CA GLU A 70 -17.65 3.93 -0.67
C GLU A 70 -17.19 3.44 -2.06
N HIS A 71 -17.00 2.14 -2.23
CA HIS A 71 -16.63 1.51 -3.50
C HIS A 71 -17.82 0.90 -4.26
N LYS A 72 -19.03 1.03 -3.73
CA LYS A 72 -20.26 0.48 -4.33
C LYS A 72 -20.47 0.91 -5.79
N TYR A 73 -20.01 2.09 -6.18
CA TYR A 73 -20.10 2.59 -7.55
C TYR A 73 -19.37 1.72 -8.58
N LEU A 74 -18.37 0.95 -8.14
CA LEU A 74 -17.60 0.04 -9.01
C LEU A 74 -18.44 -1.14 -9.54
N GLU A 75 -19.58 -1.45 -8.92
CA GLU A 75 -20.54 -2.44 -9.46
C GLU A 75 -21.09 -2.04 -10.83
N SER A 76 -21.11 -0.75 -11.15
CA SER A 76 -21.57 -0.25 -12.44
C SER A 76 -20.57 -0.46 -13.57
N ASP A 77 -19.30 -0.74 -13.25
CA ASP A 77 -18.27 -1.06 -14.25
C ASP A 77 -18.34 -2.54 -14.63
N THR A 78 -19.05 -2.82 -15.73
CA THR A 78 -19.23 -4.18 -16.22
C THR A 78 -18.02 -4.72 -16.99
N SER A 79 -16.99 -3.92 -17.21
CA SER A 79 -15.75 -4.33 -17.91
C SER A 79 -14.81 -5.14 -17.03
N LEU A 80 -14.91 -4.98 -15.71
CA LEU A 80 -14.07 -5.63 -14.71
C LEU A 80 -14.91 -6.23 -13.57
N ASN A 81 -14.48 -7.38 -13.08
CA ASN A 81 -14.96 -7.87 -11.79
C ASN A 81 -14.02 -7.34 -10.70
N TRP A 82 -14.40 -6.21 -10.08
CA TRP A 82 -13.58 -5.52 -9.08
C TRP A 82 -13.28 -6.37 -7.85
N ASP A 83 -14.21 -7.25 -7.43
CA ASP A 83 -14.01 -8.13 -6.28
C ASP A 83 -12.92 -9.17 -6.50
N VAL A 84 -12.65 -9.51 -7.77
CA VAL A 84 -11.56 -10.39 -8.18
C VAL A 84 -10.31 -9.57 -8.53
N ARG A 85 -10.49 -8.40 -9.19
CA ARG A 85 -9.40 -7.59 -9.72
C ARG A 85 -8.56 -6.98 -8.59
N ALA A 86 -9.17 -6.45 -7.55
CA ALA A 86 -8.49 -5.72 -6.49
C ALA A 86 -8.89 -6.22 -5.10
N ARG A 87 -7.90 -6.41 -4.24
CA ARG A 87 -8.08 -6.69 -2.80
C ARG A 87 -7.47 -5.58 -1.94
N GLY A 88 -7.25 -4.42 -2.55
CA GLY A 88 -6.85 -3.16 -1.97
C GLY A 88 -7.05 -2.06 -3.00
N LEU A 89 -7.28 -0.83 -2.55
CA LEU A 89 -7.34 0.39 -3.34
C LEU A 89 -6.83 1.56 -2.51
N GLY A 90 -5.98 2.39 -3.12
CA GLY A 90 -5.53 3.65 -2.52
C GLY A 90 -6.62 4.70 -2.52
N GLY A 91 -6.61 5.58 -1.52
CA GLY A 91 -7.50 6.74 -1.45
C GLY A 91 -6.92 7.96 -2.15
N ASP A 92 -7.79 8.83 -2.63
CA ASP A 92 -7.46 10.15 -3.19
C ASP A 92 -8.29 11.27 -2.52
N MET A 93 -8.15 12.51 -3.00
CA MET A 93 -8.89 13.66 -2.46
C MET A 93 -10.40 13.58 -2.66
N ASN A 94 -10.89 12.83 -3.65
CA ASN A 94 -12.33 12.66 -3.89
C ASN A 94 -12.90 11.53 -3.02
N LEU A 95 -12.10 10.50 -2.78
CA LEU A 95 -12.45 9.35 -1.95
C LEU A 95 -11.29 9.02 -1.00
N PRO A 96 -11.19 9.72 0.15
CA PRO A 96 -10.08 9.52 1.10
C PRO A 96 -10.28 8.23 1.92
N LEU A 97 -10.20 7.09 1.25
CA LEU A 97 -10.33 5.76 1.82
C LEU A 97 -9.32 4.80 1.18
N THR A 98 -8.33 4.38 1.95
CA THR A 98 -7.50 3.23 1.61
C THR A 98 -8.23 1.95 1.98
N THR A 99 -8.19 0.92 1.15
CA THR A 99 -8.72 -0.41 1.52
C THR A 99 -7.65 -1.49 1.39
N CYS A 100 -7.81 -2.55 2.17
CA CYS A 100 -7.00 -3.77 2.10
C CYS A 100 -7.82 -4.96 2.59
N ALA A 101 -7.35 -6.18 2.31
CA ALA A 101 -8.06 -7.40 2.67
C ALA A 101 -7.37 -8.16 3.81
N GLU A 102 -8.19 -8.83 4.65
CA GLU A 102 -7.70 -9.58 5.80
C GLU A 102 -6.72 -10.69 5.43
N GLU A 103 -6.89 -11.32 4.26
CA GLU A 103 -6.02 -12.42 3.83
C GLU A 103 -4.59 -11.99 3.58
N ASN A 104 -4.37 -10.77 3.10
CA ASN A 104 -3.02 -10.21 2.92
C ASN A 104 -2.45 -9.76 4.27
N LEU A 105 -3.23 -9.07 5.10
CA LEU A 105 -2.83 -8.63 6.44
C LEU A 105 -2.40 -9.79 7.36
N LEU A 106 -3.02 -10.96 7.23
CA LEU A 106 -2.83 -12.12 8.09
C LEU A 106 -2.11 -13.29 7.40
N CYS A 107 -1.56 -13.06 6.21
CA CYS A 107 -0.82 -14.06 5.45
C CYS A 107 -1.60 -15.37 5.22
N TYR A 108 -2.84 -15.29 4.82
CA TYR A 108 -3.61 -16.50 4.49
C TYR A 108 -3.11 -17.13 3.19
N GLN A 109 -3.16 -18.45 3.11
CA GLN A 109 -2.76 -19.19 1.88
C GLN A 109 -3.57 -18.82 0.64
N ILE A 110 -4.76 -18.24 0.81
CA ILE A 110 -5.61 -17.76 -0.28
C ILE A 110 -5.22 -16.38 -0.80
N ASP A 111 -4.30 -15.70 -0.11
CA ASP A 111 -3.82 -14.39 -0.55
C ASP A 111 -3.12 -14.51 -1.91
N LYS A 112 -3.58 -13.76 -2.89
CA LYS A 112 -3.02 -13.78 -4.24
C LYS A 112 -1.73 -12.97 -4.40
N TYR A 113 -1.42 -12.11 -3.43
CA TYR A 113 -0.25 -11.23 -3.46
C TYR A 113 0.96 -11.83 -2.72
N HIS A 114 0.69 -12.74 -1.78
CA HIS A 114 1.68 -13.51 -1.02
C HIS A 114 2.75 -12.66 -0.32
N ALA A 115 3.82 -12.29 -1.03
CA ALA A 115 4.98 -11.62 -0.46
C ALA A 115 4.85 -10.11 -0.31
N GLU A 116 3.83 -9.53 -0.96
CA GLU A 116 3.60 -8.09 -0.93
C GLU A 116 2.68 -7.70 0.23
N ASP A 117 3.02 -6.62 0.94
CA ASP A 117 2.05 -5.95 1.82
C ASP A 117 1.24 -4.93 1.02
N ILE A 118 0.01 -5.31 0.70
CA ILE A 118 -0.89 -4.47 -0.08
C ILE A 118 -1.36 -3.25 0.69
N LEU A 119 -1.48 -3.32 2.02
CA LEU A 119 -1.82 -2.13 2.79
C LEU A 119 -0.72 -1.07 2.72
N VAL A 120 0.55 -1.47 2.74
CA VAL A 120 1.67 -0.54 2.56
C VAL A 120 1.60 0.13 1.19
N HIS A 121 1.34 -0.64 0.13
CA HIS A 121 1.19 -0.13 -1.24
C HIS A 121 0.04 0.88 -1.35
N GLU A 122 -1.16 0.50 -0.95
CA GLU A 122 -2.36 1.34 -1.10
C GLU A 122 -2.35 2.56 -0.16
N PHE A 123 -1.77 2.42 1.02
CA PHE A 123 -1.61 3.55 1.92
C PHE A 123 -0.54 4.53 1.43
N ALA A 124 0.48 4.04 0.71
CA ALA A 124 1.46 4.89 0.04
C ALA A 124 0.82 5.80 -1.01
N HIS A 125 -0.14 5.29 -1.81
CA HIS A 125 -0.94 6.13 -2.70
C HIS A 125 -1.68 7.22 -1.93
N SER A 126 -2.31 6.87 -0.81
CA SER A 126 -3.04 7.84 0.01
C SER A 126 -2.12 8.87 0.68
N ILE A 127 -0.93 8.49 1.12
CA ILE A 127 0.08 9.43 1.61
C ILE A 127 0.45 10.42 0.50
N HIS A 128 0.65 9.95 -0.72
CA HIS A 128 0.94 10.80 -1.87
C HIS A 128 -0.24 11.74 -2.20
N LEU A 129 -1.39 11.16 -2.55
CA LEU A 129 -2.52 11.88 -3.16
C LEU A 129 -3.34 12.70 -2.16
N VAL A 130 -3.42 12.27 -0.90
CA VAL A 130 -4.18 12.95 0.14
C VAL A 130 -3.30 13.76 1.06
N GLY A 131 -2.06 13.29 1.30
CA GLY A 131 -1.14 13.92 2.25
C GLY A 131 -0.18 14.92 1.61
N ILE A 132 0.57 14.50 0.58
CA ILE A 132 1.70 15.27 0.06
C ILE A 132 1.28 16.24 -1.03
N GLU A 133 0.64 15.73 -2.08
CA GLU A 133 0.31 16.51 -3.28
C GLU A 133 -0.49 17.79 -2.98
N PRO A 134 -1.53 17.77 -2.12
CA PRO A 134 -2.32 18.97 -1.85
C PRO A 134 -1.56 20.12 -1.19
N ILE A 135 -0.48 19.82 -0.47
CA ILE A 135 0.33 20.80 0.26
C ILE A 135 1.71 21.07 -0.36
N ASN A 136 2.11 20.25 -1.33
CA ASN A 136 3.35 20.38 -2.07
C ASN A 136 3.12 20.25 -3.59
N PRO A 137 2.69 21.32 -4.26
CA PRO A 137 2.35 21.29 -5.69
C PRO A 137 3.50 20.86 -6.62
N GLY A 138 4.77 20.99 -6.17
CA GLY A 138 5.95 20.57 -6.95
C GLY A 138 6.37 19.11 -6.74
N PHE A 139 5.62 18.36 -5.93
CA PHE A 139 5.97 16.97 -5.65
C PHE A 139 5.83 16.08 -6.90
N ASN A 140 4.71 16.20 -7.62
CA ASN A 140 4.48 15.43 -8.85
C ASN A 140 5.51 15.77 -9.93
N ASP A 141 5.87 17.04 -10.13
CA ASP A 141 6.93 17.43 -11.07
C ASP A 141 8.26 16.76 -10.71
N THR A 142 8.56 16.67 -9.41
CA THR A 142 9.75 15.97 -8.93
C THR A 142 9.68 14.48 -9.25
N LEU A 143 8.56 13.83 -8.93
CA LEU A 143 8.36 12.40 -9.14
C LEU A 143 8.38 12.05 -10.64
N GLU A 144 7.73 12.84 -11.49
CA GLU A 144 7.77 12.73 -12.96
C GLU A 144 9.18 12.83 -13.50
N SER A 145 9.99 13.80 -12.99
CA SER A 145 11.39 13.94 -13.38
C SER A 145 12.24 12.72 -13.01
N LEU A 146 11.96 12.07 -11.85
CA LEU A 146 12.65 10.84 -11.46
C LEU A 146 12.19 9.67 -12.34
N PHE A 147 10.89 9.55 -12.58
CA PHE A 147 10.31 8.51 -13.41
C PHE A 147 10.83 8.56 -14.85
N ALA A 148 10.89 9.75 -15.47
CA ALA A 148 11.50 9.92 -16.79
C ALA A 148 12.96 9.42 -16.84
N LYS A 149 13.74 9.68 -15.80
CA LYS A 149 15.14 9.22 -15.73
C LYS A 149 15.26 7.71 -15.64
N VAL A 150 14.42 7.03 -14.87
CA VAL A 150 14.46 5.57 -14.78
C VAL A 150 14.03 4.91 -16.09
N ILE A 151 13.11 5.52 -16.84
CA ILE A 151 12.74 5.10 -18.20
C ILE A 151 13.96 5.24 -19.14
N ASP A 152 14.62 6.40 -19.15
CA ASP A 152 15.80 6.65 -20.01
C ASP A 152 16.97 5.70 -19.68
N GLU A 153 17.09 5.30 -18.42
CA GLU A 153 18.11 4.35 -17.95
C GLU A 153 17.71 2.88 -18.16
N GLY A 154 16.50 2.60 -18.63
CA GLY A 154 15.98 1.24 -18.83
C GLY A 154 15.73 0.48 -17.53
N LYS A 155 15.61 1.20 -16.39
CA LYS A 155 15.28 0.61 -15.08
C LYS A 155 13.80 0.26 -15.00
N TYR A 156 13.46 -0.65 -14.09
CA TYR A 156 12.08 -1.14 -13.85
C TYR A 156 11.39 -1.71 -15.09
N THR A 157 12.13 -2.00 -16.16
CA THR A 157 11.57 -2.58 -17.39
C THR A 157 10.82 -3.87 -17.07
N ASN A 158 9.61 -3.99 -17.62
CA ASN A 158 8.71 -5.13 -17.37
C ASN A 158 8.39 -5.34 -15.89
N THR A 159 8.09 -4.23 -15.18
CA THR A 159 7.57 -4.24 -13.80
C THR A 159 6.35 -3.35 -13.66
N TYR A 160 5.60 -3.54 -12.59
CA TYR A 160 4.41 -2.72 -12.27
C TYR A 160 4.80 -1.29 -11.92
N ALA A 161 5.95 -1.08 -11.29
CA ALA A 161 6.51 0.23 -11.00
C ALA A 161 6.67 1.14 -12.23
N LEU A 162 6.75 0.58 -13.44
CA LEU A 162 6.88 1.35 -14.68
C LEU A 162 5.53 1.70 -15.34
N THR A 163 4.41 1.44 -14.67
CA THR A 163 3.06 1.78 -15.16
C THR A 163 2.85 3.28 -15.23
N ASP A 164 3.12 3.97 -14.13
CA ASP A 164 3.02 5.42 -13.98
C ASP A 164 3.77 5.90 -12.71
N ILE A 165 3.72 7.20 -12.45
CA ILE A 165 4.41 7.81 -11.29
C ILE A 165 3.82 7.37 -9.95
N TYR A 166 2.54 7.01 -9.91
CA TYR A 166 1.86 6.62 -8.68
C TYR A 166 2.30 5.23 -8.25
N GLU A 167 2.38 4.30 -9.23
CA GLU A 167 2.88 2.95 -8.98
C GLU A 167 4.40 2.96 -8.70
N TYR A 168 5.17 3.80 -9.39
CA TYR A 168 6.59 3.99 -9.10
C TYR A 168 6.84 4.44 -7.66
N TRP A 169 6.00 5.35 -7.15
CA TRP A 169 6.03 5.77 -5.75
C TRP A 169 5.66 4.63 -4.80
N ALA A 170 4.52 3.96 -5.02
CA ALA A 170 3.99 2.93 -4.12
C ALA A 170 4.90 1.70 -4.03
N GLU A 171 5.41 1.22 -5.17
CA GLU A 171 6.42 0.15 -5.24
C GLU A 171 7.72 0.54 -4.52
N GLY A 172 8.14 1.80 -4.68
CA GLY A 172 9.28 2.35 -3.94
C GLY A 172 9.07 2.35 -2.43
N VAL A 173 7.85 2.65 -1.95
CA VAL A 173 7.49 2.60 -0.53
C VAL A 173 7.47 1.16 -0.01
N GLN A 174 6.97 0.18 -0.78
CA GLN A 174 7.07 -1.23 -0.40
C GLN A 174 8.53 -1.68 -0.26
N ASN A 175 9.40 -1.29 -1.20
CA ASN A 175 10.84 -1.57 -1.11
C ASN A 175 11.48 -0.86 0.11
N TRP A 176 11.07 0.38 0.41
CA TRP A 176 11.55 1.11 1.59
C TRP A 176 11.27 0.38 2.89
N PHE A 177 10.11 -0.25 3.01
CA PHE A 177 9.70 -1.01 4.20
C PHE A 177 10.05 -2.50 4.14
N ASN A 178 10.75 -2.98 3.12
CA ASN A 178 11.16 -4.38 2.90
C ASN A 178 9.96 -5.34 2.81
N VAL A 179 8.90 -4.94 2.14
CA VAL A 179 7.63 -5.67 2.05
C VAL A 179 7.12 -5.82 0.62
N ASN A 180 8.01 -5.71 -0.36
CA ASN A 180 7.71 -6.00 -1.76
C ASN A 180 8.03 -7.46 -2.10
N ALA A 181 7.50 -7.95 -3.23
CA ALA A 181 7.87 -9.25 -3.76
C ALA A 181 9.16 -9.17 -4.58
N GLU A 182 9.96 -10.23 -4.49
CA GLU A 182 11.19 -10.41 -5.27
C GLU A 182 11.04 -11.53 -6.29
N VAL A 183 11.55 -11.29 -7.51
CA VAL A 183 11.69 -12.31 -8.56
C VAL A 183 13.06 -12.20 -9.21
N GLU A 184 13.63 -13.34 -9.62
CA GLU A 184 14.96 -13.36 -10.25
C GLU A 184 15.00 -12.54 -11.55
N ARG A 185 13.91 -12.53 -12.31
CA ARG A 185 13.77 -11.79 -13.58
C ARG A 185 12.44 -11.09 -13.64
N PRO A 186 12.38 -9.86 -14.19
CA PRO A 186 11.14 -9.11 -14.30
C PRO A 186 10.02 -9.93 -14.95
N ASP A 187 8.88 -10.04 -14.28
CA ASP A 187 7.76 -10.91 -14.64
C ASP A 187 6.50 -10.15 -15.12
N GLY A 188 6.62 -8.85 -15.29
CA GLY A 188 5.51 -7.95 -15.62
C GLY A 188 4.94 -7.23 -14.40
N LYS A 189 5.38 -7.60 -13.19
CA LYS A 189 5.02 -6.95 -11.93
C LYS A 189 6.25 -6.60 -11.11
N HIS A 190 7.04 -7.60 -10.75
CA HIS A 190 8.19 -7.49 -9.84
C HIS A 190 9.51 -7.66 -10.57
N ASN A 191 10.59 -7.34 -9.88
CA ASN A 191 11.98 -7.60 -10.25
C ASN A 191 12.76 -8.07 -9.01
N GLN A 192 14.09 -7.90 -9.03
CA GLN A 192 14.97 -8.30 -7.92
C GLN A 192 14.99 -7.31 -6.74
N LEU A 193 14.08 -6.32 -6.70
CA LEU A 193 14.04 -5.30 -5.64
C LEU A 193 12.90 -5.60 -4.67
N ASN A 194 13.24 -5.86 -3.41
CA ASN A 194 12.25 -5.97 -2.35
C ASN A 194 12.70 -5.34 -1.03
N THR A 195 13.92 -4.76 -1.00
CA THR A 195 14.47 -4.15 0.20
C THR A 195 14.90 -2.70 0.00
N ARG A 196 14.91 -1.92 1.10
CA ARG A 196 15.42 -0.55 1.11
C ARG A 196 16.89 -0.47 0.68
N LYS A 197 17.69 -1.46 1.06
CA LYS A 197 19.11 -1.50 0.71
C LYS A 197 19.33 -1.68 -0.79
N GLU A 198 18.53 -2.51 -1.42
CA GLU A 198 18.56 -2.70 -2.87
C GLU A 198 18.04 -1.46 -3.60
N LEU A 199 16.96 -0.85 -3.10
CA LEU A 199 16.45 0.41 -3.62
C LEU A 199 17.51 1.52 -3.59
N GLU A 200 18.26 1.66 -2.49
CA GLU A 200 19.36 2.63 -2.36
C GLU A 200 20.41 2.47 -3.47
N GLN A 201 20.74 1.23 -3.80
CA GLN A 201 21.74 0.91 -4.83
C GLN A 201 21.17 1.05 -6.24
N TYR A 202 19.95 0.62 -6.45
CA TYR A 202 19.32 0.58 -7.77
C TYR A 202 18.79 1.94 -8.20
N ASP A 203 18.05 2.61 -7.32
CA ASP A 203 17.47 3.94 -7.56
C ASP A 203 17.70 4.90 -6.37
N PRO A 204 18.94 5.42 -6.20
CA PRO A 204 19.27 6.33 -5.11
C PRO A 204 18.46 7.63 -5.12
N ARG A 205 17.85 8.00 -6.24
CA ARG A 205 17.03 9.22 -6.33
C ARG A 205 15.68 9.01 -5.67
N LEU A 206 15.00 7.90 -5.97
CA LEU A 206 13.76 7.53 -5.29
C LEU A 206 14.00 7.28 -3.80
N TYR A 207 15.07 6.55 -3.46
CA TYR A 207 15.50 6.36 -2.07
C TYR A 207 15.64 7.70 -1.33
N ASN A 208 16.35 8.68 -1.90
CA ASN A 208 16.53 9.99 -1.31
C ASN A 208 15.21 10.80 -1.22
N LEU A 209 14.26 10.57 -2.11
CA LEU A 209 12.94 11.19 -2.02
C LEU A 209 12.15 10.58 -0.85
N LEU A 210 12.10 9.25 -0.75
CA LEU A 210 11.40 8.51 0.30
C LEU A 210 11.94 8.82 1.70
N SER A 211 13.28 9.00 1.83
CA SER A 211 13.93 9.33 3.11
C SER A 211 13.48 10.65 3.72
N LYS A 212 12.80 11.53 2.96
CA LYS A 212 12.22 12.77 3.47
C LYS A 212 10.89 12.57 4.18
N TYR A 213 10.26 11.43 3.95
CA TYR A 213 8.92 11.12 4.45
C TYR A 213 8.92 9.96 5.44
N PHE A 214 9.79 8.98 5.27
CA PHE A 214 9.76 7.74 6.05
C PHE A 214 11.03 7.53 6.86
N LEU A 215 10.87 7.01 8.09
CA LEU A 215 12.00 6.61 8.91
C LEU A 215 12.65 5.34 8.34
N PRO A 216 13.99 5.22 8.41
CA PRO A 216 14.68 3.98 8.09
C PRO A 216 14.50 2.97 9.23
N VAL A 217 13.62 2.03 9.05
CA VAL A 217 13.34 0.96 10.03
C VAL A 217 13.86 -0.38 9.51
N GLU A 218 14.29 -1.27 10.41
CA GLU A 218 14.82 -2.56 10.02
C GLU A 218 13.71 -3.58 9.77
N GLU A 219 12.64 -3.55 10.56
CA GLU A 219 11.52 -4.49 10.47
C GLU A 219 10.20 -3.74 10.32
N SER A 220 9.42 -4.14 9.33
CA SER A 220 8.02 -3.74 9.19
C SER A 220 7.13 -4.60 10.10
N PRO A 221 6.00 -4.07 10.61
CA PRO A 221 5.02 -4.88 11.33
C PRO A 221 4.23 -5.84 10.42
N SER A 222 4.47 -5.81 9.11
CA SER A 222 3.84 -6.70 8.14
C SER A 222 4.08 -8.16 8.46
N CYS A 223 3.12 -9.02 8.15
CA CYS A 223 3.37 -10.44 8.30
C CYS A 223 4.32 -10.92 7.19
N HIS A 224 5.33 -11.71 7.57
CA HIS A 224 6.30 -12.27 6.64
C HIS A 224 5.77 -13.58 6.04
N CYS A 225 4.89 -13.47 5.04
CA CYS A 225 4.23 -14.64 4.43
C CYS A 225 5.20 -15.62 3.77
N MET A 226 6.38 -15.16 3.35
CA MET A 226 7.34 -15.96 2.59
C MET A 226 8.12 -16.98 3.42
N GLU A 227 8.37 -16.70 4.70
CA GLU A 227 9.17 -17.62 5.54
C GLU A 227 8.48 -18.97 5.79
N ASN A 228 7.15 -19.04 5.63
CA ASN A 228 6.35 -20.24 5.91
C ASN A 228 5.96 -21.05 4.66
N GLN A 229 6.22 -20.58 3.44
CA GLN A 229 5.73 -21.25 2.23
C GLN A 229 6.72 -22.29 1.65
N PHE A 230 7.98 -22.27 2.05
CA PHE A 230 9.01 -23.19 1.55
C PHE A 230 9.47 -24.25 2.54
N SER A 231 8.78 -24.44 3.66
CA SER A 231 9.00 -25.65 4.47
C SER A 231 8.35 -26.81 3.72
N PRO A 232 9.12 -27.77 3.15
CA PRO A 232 8.52 -28.95 2.56
C PRO A 232 7.73 -29.69 3.64
N PRO A 233 6.61 -30.34 3.32
CA PRO A 233 5.88 -31.13 4.28
C PRO A 233 6.85 -32.16 4.89
N LEU A 234 6.97 -32.16 6.20
CA LEU A 234 7.69 -33.20 6.93
C LEU A 234 6.98 -34.53 6.63
N HIS A 235 7.69 -35.43 5.93
CA HIS A 235 7.25 -36.78 5.64
C HIS A 235 7.20 -37.63 6.89
#